data_e4f108835f88ea7ea2cfa008ae0ba9b4
#
_entry.id   e4f108835f88ea7ea2cfa008ae0ba9b4
#
_cell.length_a   1.000
_cell.length_b   1.000
_cell.length_c   1.000
_cell.angle_alpha   90.00
_cell.angle_beta   90.00
_cell.angle_gamma   90.00
#
_symmetry.space_group_name_H-M   'P 1'
#
loop_
_entity.id
_entity.type
_entity.pdbx_description
1 polymer ?
#
loop_
_entity_poly.entity_id
_entity_poly.type
_entity_poly.pdbx_seq_one_letter_code
_entity_poly.pdbx_strand_id
1 'polypeptide(L)'
;MNIYECRLAYRNILHLLQIRAMISKISEGITITVETYYQPDYSNPVNSEFMFAYRITIKNDNKFPVKLISRHWHIFDSTGSLREVEGEGVVGVQPQINANDSYQYVSGCNLRTDMGKMHGTYLMENLSNGKQFEVTIPAFEMTAPFKLN
;
A
#
# COMPACT_ATOMS: atom_id res chain seq x y z
N MET A 1 -9.65 -11.47 3.27
CA MET A 1 -8.56 -11.99 2.44
C MET A 1 -7.29 -12.00 3.27
N ASN A 2 -6.63 -13.12 3.35
CA ASN A 2 -5.37 -13.21 4.07
C ASN A 2 -4.19 -12.84 3.15
N ILE A 3 -2.99 -12.75 3.74
CA ILE A 3 -1.75 -12.38 3.05
C ILE A 3 -1.39 -13.34 1.90
N TYR A 4 -1.77 -14.61 2.01
CA TYR A 4 -1.51 -15.62 0.99
C TYR A 4 -2.39 -15.44 -0.25
N GLU A 5 -3.64 -15.07 -0.07
CA GLU A 5 -4.58 -14.78 -1.16
C GLU A 5 -4.17 -13.52 -1.93
N CYS A 6 -3.66 -12.51 -1.22
CA CYS A 6 -3.13 -11.31 -1.86
C CYS A 6 -1.86 -11.59 -2.69
N ARG A 7 -0.98 -12.51 -2.23
CA ARG A 7 0.21 -12.93 -2.99
C ARG A 7 -0.14 -13.77 -4.22
N LEU A 8 -1.18 -14.62 -4.13
CA LEU A 8 -1.68 -15.39 -5.27
C LEU A 8 -2.33 -14.49 -6.31
N ALA A 9 -3.12 -13.52 -5.89
CA ALA A 9 -3.69 -12.50 -6.77
C ALA A 9 -2.60 -11.74 -7.53
N TYR A 10 -1.49 -11.40 -6.89
CA TYR A 10 -0.36 -10.71 -7.52
C TYR A 10 0.31 -11.54 -8.62
N ARG A 11 0.47 -12.86 -8.47
CA ARG A 11 1.05 -13.73 -9.52
C ARG A 11 0.17 -13.80 -10.78
N ASN A 12 -1.14 -13.67 -10.62
CA ASN A 12 -2.10 -13.68 -11.73
C ASN A 12 -2.24 -12.31 -12.41
N ILE A 13 -1.94 -11.22 -11.69
CA ILE A 13 -2.01 -9.83 -12.20
C ILE A 13 -0.92 -9.54 -13.25
N LEU A 14 0.22 -10.23 -13.21
CA LEU A 14 1.28 -10.06 -14.21
C LEU A 14 0.82 -10.38 -15.64
N HIS A 15 -0.31 -11.05 -15.82
CA HIS A 15 -0.93 -11.31 -17.12
C HIS A 15 -1.97 -10.27 -17.57
N LEU A 16 -2.42 -9.39 -16.66
CA LEU A 16 -3.41 -8.36 -16.95
C LEU A 16 -2.86 -6.98 -16.54
N LEU A 17 -1.89 -6.49 -17.29
CA LEU A 17 -1.28 -5.16 -17.16
C LEU A 17 -2.32 -4.04 -17.33
N GLN A 18 -3.09 -3.76 -16.29
CA GLN A 18 -3.76 -2.47 -16.12
C GLN A 18 -3.30 -1.84 -14.81
N ILE A 19 -2.07 -1.31 -14.82
CA ILE A 19 -1.66 -0.32 -13.83
C ILE A 19 -2.61 0.87 -14.01
N ARG A 20 -3.52 1.09 -13.06
CA ARG A 20 -4.49 2.17 -13.15
C ARG A 20 -3.99 3.47 -12.56
N ALA A 21 -3.13 3.39 -11.56
CA ALA A 21 -2.54 4.57 -10.94
C ALA A 21 -1.20 4.19 -10.34
N MET A 22 -0.22 5.04 -10.57
CA MET A 22 1.06 5.00 -9.89
C MET A 22 1.34 6.40 -9.33
N ILE A 23 1.59 6.49 -8.05
CA ILE A 23 1.88 7.74 -7.36
C ILE A 23 3.10 7.56 -6.47
N SER A 24 3.94 8.60 -6.39
CA SER A 24 5.13 8.59 -5.56
C SER A 24 5.23 9.86 -4.72
N LYS A 25 5.84 9.73 -3.54
CA LYS A 25 6.17 10.85 -2.65
C LYS A 25 7.49 10.60 -1.97
N ILE A 26 8.28 11.66 -1.83
CA ILE A 26 9.55 11.65 -1.11
C ILE A 26 9.36 12.39 0.22
N SER A 27 9.78 11.77 1.31
CA SER A 27 9.90 12.40 2.62
C SER A 27 11.06 11.78 3.40
N GLU A 28 11.85 12.60 4.08
CA GLU A 28 12.99 12.16 4.90
C GLU A 28 13.97 11.23 4.14
N GLY A 29 14.20 11.49 2.84
CA GLY A 29 15.07 10.67 1.98
C GLY A 29 14.51 9.29 1.63
N ILE A 30 13.23 9.03 1.91
CA ILE A 30 12.53 7.82 1.54
C ILE A 30 11.51 8.15 0.45
N THR A 31 11.55 7.40 -0.64
CA THR A 31 10.56 7.48 -1.71
C THR A 31 9.56 6.34 -1.57
N ILE A 32 8.29 6.67 -1.41
CA ILE A 32 7.19 5.71 -1.40
C ILE A 32 6.46 5.78 -2.73
N THR A 33 6.40 4.66 -3.44
CA THR A 33 5.63 4.50 -4.69
C THR A 33 4.51 3.50 -4.46
N VAL A 34 3.29 3.87 -4.87
CA VAL A 34 2.09 3.05 -4.75
C VAL A 34 1.53 2.77 -6.13
N GLU A 35 1.23 1.50 -6.40
CA GLU A 35 0.53 1.04 -7.59
C GLU A 35 -0.71 0.26 -7.15
N THR A 36 -1.87 0.54 -7.76
CA THR A 36 -3.15 -0.08 -7.38
C THR A 36 -3.72 -0.94 -8.49
N TYR A 37 -4.39 -2.03 -8.09
CA TYR A 37 -4.97 -3.02 -8.99
C TYR A 37 -6.34 -3.46 -8.48
N TYR A 38 -7.39 -3.30 -9.27
CA TYR A 38 -8.68 -3.89 -8.95
C TYR A 38 -8.62 -5.42 -9.12
N GLN A 39 -9.29 -6.15 -8.21
CA GLN A 39 -9.30 -7.62 -8.18
C GLN A 39 -10.70 -8.14 -8.52
N PRO A 40 -11.07 -8.31 -9.81
CA PRO A 40 -12.41 -8.76 -10.17
C PRO A 40 -12.74 -10.16 -9.64
N ASP A 41 -11.76 -11.07 -9.61
CA ASP A 41 -11.96 -12.45 -9.16
C ASP A 41 -12.20 -12.56 -7.63
N TYR A 42 -11.83 -11.51 -6.88
CA TYR A 42 -12.03 -11.44 -5.42
C TYR A 42 -13.06 -10.39 -5.03
N SER A 43 -13.81 -9.87 -5.99
CA SER A 43 -14.84 -8.86 -5.80
C SER A 43 -16.22 -9.44 -6.06
N ASN A 44 -17.21 -8.90 -5.35
CA ASN A 44 -18.63 -9.20 -5.56
C ASN A 44 -19.44 -7.91 -5.50
N PRO A 45 -19.54 -7.14 -6.61
CA PRO A 45 -20.22 -5.87 -6.63
C PRO A 45 -21.70 -5.92 -6.22
N VAL A 46 -22.37 -7.06 -6.47
CA VAL A 46 -23.77 -7.26 -6.06
C VAL A 46 -23.91 -7.22 -4.53
N ASN A 47 -22.89 -7.71 -3.83
CA ASN A 47 -22.84 -7.71 -2.36
C ASN A 47 -22.04 -6.53 -1.79
N SER A 48 -21.75 -5.50 -2.61
CA SER A 48 -20.94 -4.35 -2.21
C SER A 48 -19.55 -4.75 -1.68
N GLU A 49 -18.89 -5.64 -2.39
CA GLU A 49 -17.53 -6.12 -2.08
C GLU A 49 -16.61 -5.78 -3.25
N PHE A 50 -15.72 -4.84 -3.02
CA PHE A 50 -14.75 -4.35 -4.03
C PHE A 50 -13.34 -4.52 -3.49
N MET A 51 -12.63 -5.51 -4.02
CA MET A 51 -11.28 -5.85 -3.59
C MET A 51 -10.23 -5.18 -4.46
N PHE A 52 -9.27 -4.54 -3.82
CA PHE A 52 -8.11 -3.94 -4.45
C PHE A 52 -6.82 -4.53 -3.86
N ALA A 53 -5.86 -4.77 -4.72
CA ALA A 53 -4.48 -4.98 -4.32
C ALA A 53 -3.70 -3.68 -4.52
N TYR A 54 -2.70 -3.43 -3.68
CA TYR A 54 -1.75 -2.35 -3.89
C TYR A 54 -0.33 -2.84 -3.65
N ARG A 55 0.58 -2.38 -4.51
CA ARG A 55 2.01 -2.63 -4.39
C ARG A 55 2.68 -1.37 -3.91
N ILE A 56 3.44 -1.50 -2.83
CA ILE A 56 4.26 -0.44 -2.28
C ILE A 56 5.73 -0.73 -2.58
N THR A 57 6.42 0.26 -3.12
CA THR A 57 7.88 0.26 -3.24
C THR A 57 8.43 1.34 -2.34
N ILE A 58 9.33 0.95 -1.44
CA ILE A 58 10.01 1.82 -0.49
C ILE A 58 11.48 1.90 -0.91
N LYS A 59 11.92 3.08 -1.37
CA LYS A 59 13.30 3.33 -1.78
C LYS A 59 14.00 4.18 -0.72
N ASN A 60 15.09 3.65 -0.18
CA ASN A 60 15.92 4.39 0.78
C ASN A 60 17.07 5.10 0.05
N ASP A 61 16.95 6.41 -0.14
CA ASP A 61 18.01 7.25 -0.74
C ASP A 61 18.92 7.89 0.31
N ASN A 62 18.75 7.55 1.59
CA ASN A 62 19.66 7.95 2.65
C ASN A 62 20.98 7.19 2.59
N LYS A 63 22.00 7.72 3.27
CA LYS A 63 23.32 7.10 3.42
C LYS A 63 23.40 6.10 4.58
N PHE A 64 22.30 5.83 5.26
CA PHE A 64 22.19 4.94 6.41
C PHE A 64 21.06 3.93 6.19
N PRO A 65 21.17 2.73 6.80
CA PRO A 65 20.09 1.77 6.75
C PRO A 65 18.90 2.21 7.62
N VAL A 66 17.69 1.86 7.21
CA VAL A 66 16.45 2.13 7.94
C VAL A 66 15.70 0.85 8.22
N LYS A 67 14.87 0.86 9.27
CA LYS A 67 13.93 -0.21 9.60
C LYS A 67 12.52 0.36 9.64
N LEU A 68 11.59 -0.31 8.97
CA LEU A 68 10.18 0.02 9.06
C LEU A 68 9.60 -0.59 10.34
N ILE A 69 9.22 0.25 11.30
CA ILE A 69 8.73 -0.18 12.61
C ILE A 69 7.24 -0.46 12.58
N SER A 70 6.45 0.50 12.09
CA SER A 70 4.99 0.40 12.08
C SER A 70 4.37 1.18 10.93
N ARG A 71 3.11 0.90 10.67
CA ARG A 71 2.29 1.59 9.69
C ARG A 71 1.02 2.13 10.33
N HIS A 72 0.54 3.24 9.80
CA HIS A 72 -0.77 3.81 10.11
C HIS A 72 -1.49 4.18 8.83
N TRP A 73 -2.65 3.57 8.58
CA TRP A 73 -3.48 3.76 7.40
C TRP A 73 -4.79 4.44 7.72
N HIS A 74 -5.20 5.37 6.88
CA HIS A 74 -6.54 5.93 6.81
C HIS A 74 -7.18 5.48 5.50
N ILE A 75 -8.30 4.78 5.59
CA ILE A 75 -9.02 4.21 4.44
C ILE A 75 -10.37 4.89 4.36
N PHE A 76 -10.61 5.60 3.29
CA PHE A 76 -11.86 6.32 3.03
C PHE A 76 -12.64 5.61 1.92
N ASP A 77 -13.88 5.26 2.24
CA ASP A 77 -14.83 4.70 1.29
C ASP A 77 -15.75 5.82 0.79
N SER A 78 -16.19 5.78 -0.48
CA SER A 78 -16.98 6.86 -1.08
C SER A 78 -18.37 7.04 -0.47
N THR A 79 -18.83 6.11 0.38
CA THR A 79 -20.01 6.28 1.25
C THR A 79 -19.81 7.25 2.42
N GLY A 80 -18.57 7.75 2.62
CA GLY A 80 -18.21 8.58 3.76
C GLY A 80 -17.68 7.79 4.97
N SER A 81 -17.54 6.48 4.86
CA SER A 81 -16.95 5.63 5.91
C SER A 81 -15.45 5.83 5.97
N LEU A 82 -14.93 6.03 7.19
CA LEU A 82 -13.50 6.13 7.47
C LEU A 82 -13.08 4.97 8.38
N ARG A 83 -12.01 4.27 7.99
CA ARG A 83 -11.35 3.25 8.81
C ARG A 83 -9.90 3.62 9.05
N GLU A 84 -9.41 3.32 10.23
CA GLU A 84 -7.98 3.41 10.55
C GLU A 84 -7.43 2.02 10.83
N VAL A 85 -6.21 1.76 10.37
CA VAL A 85 -5.48 0.51 10.60
C VAL A 85 -4.07 0.83 11.03
N GLU A 86 -3.73 0.48 12.24
CA GLU A 86 -2.38 0.57 12.78
C GLU A 86 -1.82 -0.84 13.01
N GLY A 87 -0.52 -0.98 12.88
CA GLY A 87 0.14 -2.24 13.18
C GLY A 87 1.65 -2.19 12.96
N GLU A 88 2.33 -3.15 13.59
CA GLU A 88 3.77 -3.31 13.42
C GLU A 88 4.11 -3.80 12.01
N GLY A 89 5.16 -3.22 11.43
CA GLY A 89 5.72 -3.62 10.15
C GLY A 89 4.73 -3.58 8.99
N VAL A 90 5.00 -4.38 7.99
CA VAL A 90 4.17 -4.60 6.80
C VAL A 90 4.16 -6.09 6.46
N VAL A 91 2.96 -6.66 6.24
CA VAL A 91 2.78 -8.06 5.84
C VAL A 91 3.58 -9.04 6.74
N GLY A 92 3.52 -8.82 8.07
CA GLY A 92 4.11 -9.68 9.08
C GLY A 92 5.63 -9.52 9.31
N VAL A 93 6.27 -8.50 8.71
CA VAL A 93 7.70 -8.25 8.85
C VAL A 93 7.98 -6.77 9.13
N GLN A 94 9.10 -6.51 9.82
CA GLN A 94 9.68 -5.17 9.97
C GLN A 94 10.95 -5.09 9.09
N PRO A 95 10.84 -4.78 7.79
CA PRO A 95 11.96 -4.86 6.88
C PRO A 95 13.04 -3.83 7.20
N GLN A 96 14.30 -4.26 7.03
CA GLN A 96 15.45 -3.38 7.03
C GLN A 96 15.83 -3.08 5.59
N ILE A 97 16.05 -1.83 5.28
CA ILE A 97 16.37 -1.37 3.93
C ILE A 97 17.71 -0.65 3.99
N ASN A 98 18.72 -1.21 3.34
CA ASN A 98 20.05 -0.62 3.29
C ASN A 98 20.06 0.70 2.51
N ALA A 99 21.11 1.49 2.69
CA ALA A 99 21.32 2.70 1.90
C ALA A 99 21.29 2.38 0.40
N ASN A 100 20.55 3.20 -0.36
CA ASN A 100 20.34 3.06 -1.81
C ASN A 100 19.60 1.79 -2.25
N ASP A 101 19.02 1.05 -1.33
CA ASP A 101 18.26 -0.17 -1.60
C ASP A 101 16.75 0.09 -1.57
N SER A 102 15.99 -0.90 -2.01
CA SER A 102 14.52 -0.85 -2.06
C SER A 102 13.90 -2.08 -1.44
N TYR A 103 12.71 -1.90 -0.87
CA TYR A 103 11.85 -2.99 -0.41
C TYR A 103 10.47 -2.87 -1.06
N GLN A 104 9.90 -3.99 -1.45
CA GLN A 104 8.60 -4.03 -2.13
C GLN A 104 7.69 -5.06 -1.48
N TYR A 105 6.42 -4.70 -1.29
CA TYR A 105 5.40 -5.62 -0.81
C TYR A 105 4.05 -5.36 -1.47
N VAL A 106 3.17 -6.35 -1.41
CA VAL A 106 1.79 -6.27 -1.88
C VAL A 106 0.84 -6.54 -0.72
N SER A 107 -0.22 -5.77 -0.63
CA SER A 107 -1.29 -5.94 0.33
C SER A 107 -2.65 -5.68 -0.34
N GLY A 108 -3.73 -5.83 0.40
CA GLY A 108 -5.07 -5.64 -0.13
C GLY A 108 -5.94 -4.74 0.73
N CYS A 109 -6.94 -4.17 0.07
CA CYS A 109 -7.97 -3.37 0.72
C CYS A 109 -9.34 -3.72 0.15
N ASN A 110 -10.29 -4.06 1.03
CA ASN A 110 -11.68 -4.27 0.64
C ASN A 110 -12.48 -3.00 0.92
N LEU A 111 -13.20 -2.52 -0.10
CA LEU A 111 -14.13 -1.41 0.00
C LEU A 111 -15.57 -1.91 -0.14
N ARG A 112 -16.52 -1.13 0.38
CA ARG A 112 -17.95 -1.34 0.23
C ARG A 112 -18.53 -0.66 -1.01
N THR A 113 -17.74 0.22 -1.64
CA THR A 113 -18.08 0.94 -2.86
C THR A 113 -17.00 0.74 -3.91
N ASP A 114 -17.30 1.09 -5.13
CA ASP A 114 -16.40 1.00 -6.27
C ASP A 114 -15.29 2.05 -6.30
N MET A 115 -15.32 2.99 -5.34
CA MET A 115 -14.31 4.05 -5.21
C MET A 115 -13.91 4.26 -3.75
N GLY A 116 -12.63 4.51 -3.53
CA GLY A 116 -12.12 4.91 -2.23
C GLY A 116 -10.72 5.50 -2.32
N LYS A 117 -10.21 5.90 -1.17
CA LYS A 117 -8.87 6.49 -1.02
C LYS A 117 -8.17 5.89 0.18
N MET A 118 -6.85 5.80 0.07
CA MET A 118 -5.98 5.49 1.21
C MET A 118 -4.87 6.52 1.30
N HIS A 119 -4.47 6.83 2.52
CA HIS A 119 -3.24 7.55 2.83
C HIS A 119 -2.74 7.10 4.20
N GLY A 120 -1.52 7.43 4.51
CA GLY A 120 -0.99 7.04 5.81
C GLY A 120 0.46 7.43 6.00
N THR A 121 1.06 6.80 7.01
CA THR A 121 2.46 7.02 7.39
C THR A 121 3.12 5.70 7.76
N TYR A 122 4.45 5.67 7.61
CA TYR A 122 5.31 4.68 8.24
C TYR A 122 6.14 5.35 9.33
N LEU A 123 6.25 4.69 10.47
CA LEU A 123 7.27 5.00 11.44
C LEU A 123 8.52 4.20 11.07
N MET A 124 9.63 4.89 10.85
CA MET A 124 10.91 4.29 10.53
C MET A 124 11.96 4.64 11.56
N GLU A 125 12.99 3.81 11.66
CA GLU A 125 14.14 4.02 12.52
C GLU A 125 15.41 4.06 11.68
N ASN A 126 16.23 5.07 11.90
CA ASN A 126 17.60 5.12 11.41
C ASN A 126 18.45 4.17 12.24
N LEU A 127 18.93 3.08 11.64
CA LEU A 127 19.69 2.06 12.34
C LEU A 127 21.12 2.48 12.73
N SER A 128 21.62 3.62 12.20
CA SER A 128 22.94 4.16 12.57
C SER A 128 22.92 4.90 13.91
N ASN A 129 21.78 5.48 14.31
CA ASN A 129 21.69 6.31 15.51
C ASN A 129 20.46 6.05 16.39
N GLY A 130 19.58 5.15 15.97
CA GLY A 130 18.35 4.80 16.70
C GLY A 130 17.24 5.86 16.66
N LYS A 131 17.40 6.94 15.91
CA LYS A 131 16.35 7.97 15.78
C LYS A 131 15.19 7.45 14.94
N GLN A 132 13.98 7.65 15.46
CA GLN A 132 12.76 7.39 14.73
C GLN A 132 12.27 8.63 13.97
N PHE A 133 11.67 8.42 12.82
CA PHE A 133 11.10 9.47 11.99
C PHE A 133 9.90 8.94 11.21
N GLU A 134 9.00 9.84 10.84
CA GLU A 134 7.80 9.50 10.11
C GLU A 134 7.99 9.74 8.61
N VAL A 135 7.51 8.81 7.80
CA VAL A 135 7.51 8.89 6.34
C VAL A 135 6.06 8.89 5.84
N THR A 136 5.73 9.86 5.00
CA THR A 136 4.38 9.98 4.45
C THR A 136 4.20 9.02 3.27
N ILE A 137 3.11 8.24 3.33
CA ILE A 137 2.62 7.49 2.19
C ILE A 137 1.72 8.41 1.37
N PRO A 138 1.95 8.57 0.03
CA PRO A 138 1.09 9.43 -0.77
C PRO A 138 -0.35 8.95 -0.76
N ALA A 139 -1.31 9.87 -0.76
CA ALA A 139 -2.71 9.52 -0.93
C ALA A 139 -2.93 8.94 -2.32
N PHE A 140 -3.63 7.81 -2.40
CA PHE A 140 -3.94 7.16 -3.66
C PHE A 140 -5.40 6.74 -3.73
N GLU A 141 -5.92 6.72 -4.94
CA GLU A 141 -7.30 6.36 -5.23
C GLU A 141 -7.39 4.90 -5.70
N MET A 142 -8.49 4.28 -5.33
CA MET A 142 -8.90 2.95 -5.80
C MET A 142 -10.24 3.09 -6.49
N THR A 143 -10.32 2.74 -7.78
CA THR A 143 -11.53 2.84 -8.58
C THR A 143 -11.71 1.57 -9.40
N ALA A 144 -12.86 0.94 -9.27
CA ALA A 144 -13.22 -0.22 -10.05
C ALA A 144 -13.53 0.16 -11.51
N PRO A 145 -13.09 -0.64 -12.49
CA PRO A 145 -13.08 -0.25 -13.91
C PRO A 145 -14.40 -0.31 -14.66
N PHE A 146 -15.40 -0.98 -14.15
CA PHE A 146 -16.61 -1.29 -14.90
C PHE A 146 -17.64 -0.17 -15.00
N LYS A 147 -17.36 1.02 -14.49
CA LYS A 147 -18.23 2.20 -14.61
C LYS A 147 -17.88 3.10 -15.81
N LEU A 148 -17.08 2.63 -16.74
CA LEU A 148 -16.70 3.38 -17.93
C LEU A 148 -17.66 3.15 -19.12
N ASN A 149 -18.82 2.66 -18.84
CA ASN A 149 -19.89 2.55 -19.84
C ASN A 149 -20.90 3.67 -19.70
#